data_7d47fba98ab6c880f2ff05fa85e6c92e
#
_entry.id   7d47fba98ab6c880f2ff05fa85e6c92e
#
_cell.length_a   1.000
_cell.length_b   1.000
_cell.length_c   1.000
_cell.angle_alpha   90.00
_cell.angle_beta   90.00
_cell.angle_gamma   90.00
#
_symmetry.space_group_name_H-M   'P 1'
#
loop_
_entity.id
_entity.type
_entity.pdbx_description
1 polymer ?
#
loop_
_entity_poly.entity_id
_entity_poly.type
_entity_poly.pdbx_seq_one_letter_code
_entity_poly.pdbx_strand_id
1 'polypeptide(L)'
;MTKGTITSHDISDFKGGWFIGDFNPSLLKTKDFEVSVKTHPKGEIWDKHYHKIATEYNYVMEGAVEIDGVIYKKGDLFVIHPEFVVDPNFLEDCSIMCVKTPSVVGDKYVVKRWRS
;
A
#
# COMPACT_ATOMS: atom_id res chain seq x y z
N MET A 1 -15.86 -37.31 -4.79
CA MET A 1 -15.16 -36.13 -5.34
C MET A 1 -15.68 -34.88 -4.69
N THR A 2 -14.79 -34.07 -4.09
CA THR A 2 -15.18 -32.83 -3.42
C THR A 2 -15.22 -31.71 -4.45
N LYS A 3 -16.32 -30.97 -4.50
CA LYS A 3 -16.38 -29.75 -5.29
C LYS A 3 -15.67 -28.63 -4.54
N GLY A 4 -14.91 -27.84 -5.27
CA GLY A 4 -14.38 -26.61 -4.74
C GLY A 4 -15.49 -25.61 -4.44
N THR A 5 -15.15 -24.59 -3.66
CA THR A 5 -16.05 -23.50 -3.31
C THR A 5 -15.49 -22.17 -3.77
N ILE A 6 -16.36 -21.19 -3.92
CA ILE A 6 -15.97 -19.81 -4.14
C ILE A 6 -16.64 -18.94 -3.08
N THR A 7 -15.88 -18.00 -2.51
CA THR A 7 -16.44 -16.98 -1.61
C THR A 7 -16.25 -15.62 -2.25
N SER A 8 -17.12 -14.68 -1.90
CA SER A 8 -17.10 -13.34 -2.49
C SER A 8 -17.01 -12.28 -1.41
N HIS A 9 -16.19 -11.26 -1.66
CA HIS A 9 -15.93 -10.18 -0.72
C HIS A 9 -15.83 -8.87 -1.49
N ASP A 10 -15.96 -7.76 -0.78
CA ASP A 10 -15.78 -6.43 -1.33
C ASP A 10 -14.54 -5.78 -0.69
N ILE A 11 -13.79 -5.02 -1.48
CA ILE A 11 -12.58 -4.36 -0.99
C ILE A 11 -12.86 -3.42 0.19
N SER A 12 -14.07 -2.84 0.24
CA SER A 12 -14.48 -1.98 1.34
C SER A 12 -14.66 -2.69 2.67
N ASP A 13 -14.71 -4.02 2.67
CA ASP A 13 -14.76 -4.82 3.90
C ASP A 13 -13.43 -4.82 4.66
N PHE A 14 -12.36 -4.33 4.03
CA PHE A 14 -11.00 -4.39 4.56
C PHE A 14 -10.46 -3.00 4.86
N LYS A 15 -9.77 -2.85 5.98
CA LYS A 15 -9.24 -1.57 6.42
C LYS A 15 -8.20 -1.04 5.44
N GLY A 16 -8.44 0.15 4.90
CA GLY A 16 -7.54 0.79 3.96
C GLY A 16 -7.23 -0.03 2.71
N GLY A 17 -8.12 -0.96 2.34
CA GLY A 17 -7.92 -1.83 1.19
C GLY A 17 -6.93 -2.98 1.40
N TRP A 18 -6.42 -3.17 2.62
CA TRP A 18 -5.53 -4.28 2.96
C TRP A 18 -6.35 -5.56 3.16
N PHE A 19 -6.24 -6.52 2.25
CA PHE A 19 -7.09 -7.72 2.26
C PHE A 19 -6.33 -9.04 2.49
N ILE A 20 -5.01 -9.04 2.52
CA ILE A 20 -4.16 -10.18 2.86
C ILE A 20 -3.02 -9.67 3.74
N GLY A 21 -2.72 -10.39 4.83
CA GLY A 21 -1.63 -10.06 5.72
C GLY A 21 -1.86 -10.53 7.14
N ASP A 22 -0.94 -10.17 8.04
CA ASP A 22 -0.99 -10.56 9.45
C ASP A 22 -1.86 -9.58 10.26
N PHE A 23 -3.15 -9.55 9.95
CA PHE A 23 -4.13 -8.67 10.58
C PHE A 23 -5.56 -9.21 10.38
N ASN A 24 -6.52 -8.60 11.05
CA ASN A 24 -7.95 -8.91 10.91
C ASN A 24 -8.73 -7.64 10.56
N PRO A 25 -9.69 -7.68 9.61
CA PRO A 25 -10.00 -8.83 8.77
C PRO A 25 -8.95 -9.08 7.69
N SER A 26 -8.85 -10.31 7.24
CA SER A 26 -7.94 -10.72 6.15
C SER A 26 -8.51 -11.93 5.44
N LEU A 27 -8.38 -11.99 4.11
CA LEU A 27 -8.75 -13.17 3.34
C LEU A 27 -7.77 -14.32 3.57
N LEU A 28 -6.51 -13.99 3.82
CA LEU A 28 -5.46 -14.93 4.15
C LEU A 28 -4.57 -14.28 5.21
N LYS A 29 -4.62 -14.80 6.43
CA LYS A 29 -3.78 -14.29 7.51
C LYS A 29 -2.40 -14.92 7.39
N THR A 30 -1.40 -14.11 7.07
CA THR A 30 -0.03 -14.57 6.85
C THR A 30 0.98 -13.50 7.25
N LYS A 31 2.14 -13.95 7.74
CA LYS A 31 3.28 -13.09 8.04
C LYS A 31 4.23 -12.91 6.85
N ASP A 32 4.01 -13.65 5.77
CA ASP A 32 4.92 -13.67 4.64
C ASP A 32 4.79 -12.44 3.76
N PHE A 33 3.57 -11.93 3.61
CA PHE A 33 3.31 -10.72 2.81
C PHE A 33 1.97 -10.10 3.18
N GLU A 34 1.76 -8.87 2.75
CA GLU A 34 0.44 -8.24 2.79
C GLU A 34 0.14 -7.58 1.45
N VAL A 35 -1.13 -7.52 1.09
CA VAL A 35 -1.59 -7.02 -0.20
C VAL A 35 -2.72 -6.02 0.00
N SER A 36 -2.65 -4.91 -0.73
CA SER A 36 -3.71 -3.91 -0.74
C SER A 36 -4.03 -3.43 -2.14
N VAL A 37 -5.25 -2.95 -2.30
CA VAL A 37 -5.66 -2.12 -3.43
C VAL A 37 -6.30 -0.87 -2.84
N LYS A 38 -5.73 0.28 -3.16
CA LYS A 38 -6.20 1.57 -2.65
C LYS A 38 -6.39 2.58 -3.76
N THR A 39 -7.44 3.39 -3.63
CA THR A 39 -7.61 4.59 -4.43
C THR A 39 -7.34 5.79 -3.55
N HIS A 40 -6.39 6.61 -3.98
CA HIS A 40 -6.01 7.85 -3.30
C HIS A 40 -6.58 9.03 -4.08
N PRO A 41 -7.42 9.86 -3.48
CA PRO A 41 -7.91 11.05 -4.18
C PRO A 41 -6.78 12.04 -4.44
N LYS A 42 -6.90 12.78 -5.53
CA LYS A 42 -5.97 13.86 -5.86
C LYS A 42 -5.73 14.76 -4.65
N GLY A 43 -4.47 15.01 -4.36
CA GLY A 43 -4.08 15.89 -3.26
C GLY A 43 -4.17 15.27 -1.87
N GLU A 44 -4.44 13.96 -1.75
CA GLU A 44 -4.42 13.29 -0.46
C GLU A 44 -3.05 13.47 0.21
N ILE A 45 -3.08 13.85 1.48
CA ILE A 45 -1.87 14.08 2.25
C ILE A 45 -1.63 12.90 3.17
N TRP A 46 -0.44 12.32 3.06
CA TRP A 46 0.02 11.27 3.95
C TRP A 46 0.94 11.81 5.02
N ASP A 47 0.98 11.10 6.15
CA ASP A 47 2.09 11.23 7.07
C ASP A 47 3.35 10.72 6.40
N LYS A 48 4.38 11.55 6.40
CA LYS A 48 5.71 11.18 5.94
C LYS A 48 6.22 10.04 6.81
N HIS A 49 6.57 8.90 6.20
CA HIS A 49 6.89 7.70 6.97
C HIS A 49 7.84 6.76 6.23
N TYR A 50 8.35 5.78 6.97
CA TYR A 50 9.19 4.71 6.42
C TYR A 50 8.92 3.39 7.12
N HIS A 51 9.37 2.31 6.51
CA HIS A 51 9.36 0.95 7.08
C HIS A 51 10.79 0.52 7.32
N LYS A 52 11.05 -0.21 8.42
CA LYS A 52 12.40 -0.70 8.72
C LYS A 52 12.67 -2.08 8.14
N ILE A 53 11.63 -2.90 8.01
CA ILE A 53 11.75 -4.32 7.67
C ILE A 53 11.19 -4.61 6.29
N ALA A 54 9.99 -4.13 6.00
CA ALA A 54 9.24 -4.50 4.80
C ALA A 54 9.70 -3.73 3.56
N THR A 55 9.64 -4.43 2.43
CA THR A 55 9.78 -3.86 1.09
C THR A 55 8.40 -3.78 0.45
N GLU A 56 8.09 -2.68 -0.21
CA GLU A 56 6.82 -2.48 -0.90
C GLU A 56 7.00 -2.54 -2.42
N TYR A 57 6.21 -3.39 -3.06
CA TYR A 57 6.12 -3.51 -4.51
C TYR A 57 4.81 -2.89 -4.94
N ASN A 58 4.87 -1.84 -5.74
CA ASN A 58 3.71 -1.03 -6.09
C ASN A 58 3.46 -1.05 -7.60
N TYR A 59 2.18 -1.15 -7.97
CA TYR A 59 1.73 -1.05 -9.35
C TYR A 59 0.65 0.03 -9.44
N VAL A 60 0.89 1.03 -10.29
CA VAL A 60 -0.08 2.10 -10.52
C VAL A 60 -1.13 1.62 -11.51
N MET A 61 -2.35 1.44 -11.04
CA MET A 61 -3.47 0.94 -11.85
C MET A 61 -4.16 2.06 -12.61
N GLU A 62 -4.28 3.24 -12.00
CA GLU A 62 -4.88 4.44 -12.56
C GLU A 62 -4.24 5.68 -11.94
N GLY A 63 -4.24 6.80 -12.69
CA GLY A 63 -3.83 8.09 -12.18
C GLY A 63 -2.32 8.29 -12.16
N ALA A 64 -1.88 9.23 -11.32
CA ALA A 64 -0.47 9.60 -11.22
C ALA A 64 -0.11 10.03 -9.81
N VAL A 65 1.09 9.65 -9.39
CA VAL A 65 1.68 10.03 -8.10
C VAL A 65 3.14 10.44 -8.32
N GLU A 66 3.55 11.52 -7.65
CA GLU A 66 4.94 11.95 -7.65
C GLU A 66 5.59 11.57 -6.33
N ILE A 67 6.75 10.93 -6.40
CA ILE A 67 7.54 10.56 -5.24
C ILE A 67 8.99 10.97 -5.53
N ASP A 68 9.53 11.87 -4.71
CA ASP A 68 10.91 12.33 -4.81
C ASP A 68 11.28 12.87 -6.20
N GLY A 69 10.37 13.63 -6.82
CA GLY A 69 10.55 14.24 -8.14
C GLY A 69 10.30 13.32 -9.32
N VAL A 70 9.96 12.06 -9.08
CA VAL A 70 9.63 11.10 -10.15
C VAL A 70 8.13 10.90 -10.20
N ILE A 71 7.56 11.02 -11.39
CA ILE A 71 6.12 10.79 -11.60
C ILE A 71 5.89 9.37 -12.05
N TYR A 72 5.09 8.64 -11.28
CA TYR A 72 4.63 7.29 -11.62
C TYR A 72 3.16 7.37 -12.03
N LYS A 73 2.81 6.71 -13.12
CA LYS A 73 1.47 6.74 -13.70
C LYS A 73 1.05 5.35 -14.16
N LYS A 74 -0.19 5.23 -14.59
CA LYS A 74 -0.79 3.96 -15.02
C LYS A 74 0.20 3.08 -15.78
N GLY A 75 0.40 1.86 -15.28
CA GLY A 75 1.30 0.88 -15.85
C GLY A 75 2.70 0.87 -15.24
N ASP A 76 3.04 1.87 -14.43
CA ASP A 76 4.36 1.92 -13.80
C ASP A 76 4.42 1.05 -12.56
N LEU A 77 5.60 0.49 -12.34
CA LEU A 77 5.95 -0.27 -11.14
C LEU A 77 7.05 0.49 -10.40
N PHE A 78 6.93 0.54 -9.08
CA PHE A 78 8.02 1.06 -8.26
C PHE A 78 8.16 0.27 -6.97
N VAL A 79 9.38 0.20 -6.46
CA VAL A 79 9.71 -0.56 -5.25
C VAL A 79 10.22 0.41 -4.20
N ILE A 80 9.63 0.35 -3.01
CA ILE A 80 10.10 1.12 -1.86
C ILE A 80 10.82 0.16 -0.93
N HIS A 81 12.14 0.33 -0.85
CA HIS A 81 12.99 -0.47 0.03
C HIS A 81 12.91 0.01 1.48
N PRO A 82 13.31 -0.83 2.44
CA PRO A 82 13.34 -0.41 3.85
C PRO A 82 14.11 0.89 4.07
N GLU A 83 13.62 1.68 5.01
CA GLU A 83 14.19 2.96 5.46
C GLU A 83 14.02 4.14 4.49
N PHE A 84 13.48 3.92 3.30
CA PHE A 84 13.13 5.04 2.42
C PHE A 84 11.95 5.81 3.00
N VAL A 85 12.14 7.10 3.25
CA VAL A 85 11.08 7.97 3.76
C VAL A 85 10.21 8.40 2.59
N VAL A 86 8.96 7.94 2.59
CA VAL A 86 8.01 8.24 1.52
C VAL A 86 7.12 9.42 1.88
N ASP A 87 7.00 10.34 0.93
CA ASP A 87 6.13 11.53 1.04
C ASP A 87 5.49 11.75 -0.33
N PRO A 88 4.44 10.98 -0.67
CA PRO A 88 3.87 11.02 -2.00
C PRO A 88 3.02 12.26 -2.23
N ASN A 89 2.97 12.70 -3.49
CA ASN A 89 2.09 13.75 -3.95
C ASN A 89 1.17 13.16 -5.03
N PHE A 90 -0.10 13.01 -4.70
CA PHE A 90 -1.09 12.47 -5.64
C PHE A 90 -1.56 13.56 -6.59
N LEU A 91 -1.07 13.49 -7.83
CA LEU A 91 -1.34 14.48 -8.88
C LEU A 91 -2.73 14.33 -9.49
N GLU A 92 -3.28 13.12 -9.41
CA GLU A 92 -4.60 12.73 -9.87
C GLU A 92 -5.17 11.72 -8.88
N ASP A 93 -6.47 11.40 -9.00
CA ASP A 93 -7.00 10.23 -8.31
C ASP A 93 -6.20 9.02 -8.76
N CYS A 94 -5.59 8.31 -7.82
CA CYS A 94 -4.57 7.31 -8.12
C CYS A 94 -4.88 6.00 -7.42
N SER A 95 -5.02 4.93 -8.20
CA SER A 95 -5.25 3.59 -7.66
C SER A 95 -3.96 2.78 -7.73
N ILE A 96 -3.56 2.21 -6.59
CA ILE A 96 -2.30 1.47 -6.47
C ILE A 96 -2.57 0.12 -5.84
N MET A 97 -2.04 -0.95 -6.46
CA MET A 97 -1.92 -2.25 -5.83
C MET A 97 -0.53 -2.35 -5.19
N CYS A 98 -0.50 -2.74 -3.92
CA CYS A 98 0.74 -2.86 -3.17
C CYS A 98 0.88 -4.27 -2.60
N VAL A 99 2.05 -4.86 -2.79
CA VAL A 99 2.47 -6.08 -2.09
C VAL A 99 3.64 -5.69 -1.19
N LYS A 100 3.47 -5.93 0.11
CA LYS A 100 4.50 -5.63 1.10
C LYS A 100 4.99 -6.92 1.74
N THR A 101 6.28 -7.12 1.84
CA THR A 101 6.86 -8.36 2.38
C THR A 101 8.06 -8.06 3.28
N PRO A 102 8.15 -8.69 4.46
CA PRO A 102 7.10 -9.49 5.12
C PRO A 102 5.96 -8.64 5.67
N SER A 103 4.90 -9.28 6.15
CA SER A 103 3.82 -8.60 6.87
C SER A 103 4.21 -8.46 8.33
N VAL A 104 4.56 -7.25 8.75
CA VAL A 104 5.02 -6.96 10.11
C VAL A 104 4.12 -5.93 10.75
N VAL A 105 3.49 -6.32 11.85
CA VAL A 105 2.64 -5.41 12.63
C VAL A 105 3.49 -4.29 13.22
N GLY A 106 3.05 -3.04 13.01
CA GLY A 106 3.72 -1.88 13.59
C GLY A 106 4.99 -1.42 12.88
N ASP A 107 5.32 -1.96 11.70
CA ASP A 107 6.49 -1.56 10.93
C ASP A 107 6.25 -0.27 10.13
N LYS A 108 5.70 0.74 10.79
CA LYS A 108 5.48 2.06 10.21
C LYS A 108 5.96 3.11 11.18
N TYR A 109 6.89 3.94 10.75
CA TYR A 109 7.52 4.98 11.56
C TYR A 109 7.26 6.34 10.92
N VAL A 110 6.52 7.19 11.63
CA VAL A 110 6.16 8.52 11.14
C VAL A 110 7.28 9.51 11.45
N VAL A 111 7.65 10.30 10.44
CA VAL A 111 8.64 11.36 10.58
C VAL A 111 7.89 12.66 10.83
N LYS A 112 8.17 13.31 11.95
CA LYS A 112 7.54 14.58 12.29
C LYS A 112 8.02 15.68 11.35
N ARG A 113 7.06 16.45 10.81
CA ARG A 113 7.40 17.63 10.04
C ARG A 113 7.82 18.74 10.99
N TRP A 114 8.90 19.47 10.63
CA TRP A 114 9.27 20.67 11.35
C TRP A 114 8.21 21.74 11.14
N ARG A 115 7.87 22.41 12.23
CA ARG A 115 7.13 23.65 12.17
C ARG A 115 8.06 24.78 12.57
N SER A 116 8.25 25.70 11.67
CA SER A 116 8.92 26.94 12.00
C SER A 116 7.98 27.88 12.74
#